data_54e99918ab95c664c4243edc6744485b
#
_entry.id   54e99918ab95c664c4243edc6744485b
#
_cell.length_a   1.000
_cell.length_b   1.000
_cell.length_c   1.000
_cell.angle_alpha   90.00
_cell.angle_beta   90.00
_cell.angle_gamma   90.00
#
_symmetry.space_group_name_H-M   'P 1'
#
loop_
_entity.id
_entity.type
_entity.pdbx_description
1 polymer ?
#
loop_
_entity_poly.entity_id
_entity_poly.type
_entity_poly.pdbx_seq_one_letter_code
_entity_poly.pdbx_strand_id
1 'polypeptide(L)'
;LKREQYGYRPLLHGQYFTAQLVDQVEGAPVYMKGKDKYEIVDYELKNTYDPAKTTILPRIYSTQENHKRIYRSKLGLREGEEPTFSDNIYFMLTHQLGHMYWRYFMWNFSGRSSDIQDAGWLSPLDSGKDLPELLANNKARNQYFMIPLILGIIGLIFQYKEDFNTFLFTLMLFLMMGIVLILYLNSPPVEPRERDYIYVGSY
;
A
#
# COMPACT_ATOMS: atom_id res chain seq x y z
N LEU A 1 -24.19 2.56 0.99
CA LEU A 1 -23.15 2.57 -0.06
C LEU A 1 -22.39 1.27 0.08
N LYS A 2 -22.57 0.35 -0.88
CA LYS A 2 -21.89 -0.95 -0.86
C LYS A 2 -20.40 -0.69 -1.05
N ARG A 3 -19.59 -0.96 -0.04
CA ARG A 3 -18.11 -0.80 -0.07
C ARG A 3 -17.48 -1.52 -1.27
N GLU A 4 -18.07 -2.63 -1.72
CA GLU A 4 -17.66 -3.38 -2.89
C GLU A 4 -17.77 -2.59 -4.20
N GLN A 5 -18.77 -1.71 -4.35
CA GLN A 5 -18.91 -0.83 -5.51
C GLN A 5 -17.80 0.22 -5.62
N TYR A 6 -17.14 0.56 -4.49
CA TYR A 6 -16.06 1.55 -4.40
C TYR A 6 -14.68 0.94 -4.26
N GLY A 7 -14.51 -0.33 -4.65
CA GLY A 7 -13.22 -0.98 -4.59
C GLY A 7 -12.76 -1.37 -3.18
N TYR A 8 -13.72 -1.79 -2.34
CA TYR A 8 -13.41 -2.34 -1.02
C TYR A 8 -12.36 -3.43 -1.13
N ARG A 9 -11.32 -3.30 -0.34
CA ARG A 9 -10.24 -4.27 -0.23
C ARG A 9 -10.28 -4.89 1.15
N PRO A 10 -10.32 -6.22 1.23
CA PRO A 10 -10.27 -6.88 2.52
C PRO A 10 -8.94 -6.60 3.21
N LEU A 11 -8.97 -6.31 4.51
CA LEU A 11 -7.78 -5.95 5.29
C LEU A 11 -7.20 -7.15 6.04
N LEU A 12 -8.04 -7.85 6.82
CA LEU A 12 -7.58 -8.90 7.73
C LEU A 12 -7.82 -10.31 7.17
N HIS A 13 -8.95 -10.52 6.52
CA HIS A 13 -9.31 -11.80 5.90
C HIS A 13 -10.08 -11.56 4.62
N GLY A 14 -9.77 -12.30 3.57
CA GLY A 14 -10.44 -12.17 2.30
C GLY A 14 -9.83 -13.09 1.23
N GLN A 15 -10.33 -12.94 0.02
CA GLN A 15 -9.99 -13.79 -1.11
C GLN A 15 -8.78 -13.27 -1.89
N TYR A 16 -8.12 -14.20 -2.61
CA TYR A 16 -7.15 -13.87 -3.66
C TYR A 16 -7.86 -13.36 -4.92
N PHE A 17 -7.11 -12.73 -5.81
CA PHE A 17 -7.61 -12.22 -7.10
C PHE A 17 -8.14 -13.32 -8.03
N THR A 18 -7.79 -14.57 -7.78
CA THR A 18 -8.25 -15.76 -8.54
C THR A 18 -9.57 -16.31 -8.02
N ALA A 19 -10.02 -15.89 -6.84
CA ALA A 19 -11.26 -16.41 -6.25
C ALA A 19 -12.49 -15.97 -7.06
N GLN A 20 -13.33 -16.94 -7.39
CA GLN A 20 -14.62 -16.70 -8.03
C GLN A 20 -15.72 -16.65 -6.98
N LEU A 21 -16.76 -15.89 -7.28
CA LEU A 21 -17.97 -15.87 -6.48
C LEU A 21 -18.62 -17.26 -6.54
N VAL A 22 -18.86 -17.86 -5.38
CA VAL A 22 -19.54 -19.17 -5.26
C VAL A 22 -21.03 -18.95 -5.06
N ASP A 23 -21.41 -18.08 -4.12
CA ASP A 23 -22.81 -17.84 -3.78
C ASP A 23 -22.99 -16.45 -3.17
N GLN A 24 -24.25 -16.02 -3.08
CA GLN A 24 -24.64 -14.79 -2.39
C GLN A 24 -25.67 -15.14 -1.33
N VAL A 25 -25.36 -14.85 -0.08
CA VAL A 25 -26.26 -15.06 1.05
C VAL A 25 -26.76 -13.72 1.59
N GLU A 26 -27.98 -13.73 2.12
CA GLU A 26 -28.53 -12.59 2.82
C GLU A 26 -27.69 -12.26 4.06
N GLY A 27 -27.25 -11.01 4.17
CA GLY A 27 -26.47 -10.49 5.27
C GLY A 27 -27.30 -9.61 6.23
N ALA A 28 -26.76 -8.43 6.57
CA ALA A 28 -27.45 -7.52 7.47
C ALA A 28 -28.72 -6.93 6.84
N PRO A 29 -29.83 -6.79 7.61
CA PRO A 29 -31.05 -6.16 7.13
C PRO A 29 -30.83 -4.66 6.86
N VAL A 30 -31.39 -4.17 5.76
CA VAL A 30 -31.42 -2.74 5.42
C VAL A 30 -32.73 -2.17 5.92
N TYR A 31 -32.61 -1.16 6.77
CA TYR A 31 -33.76 -0.50 7.39
C TYR A 31 -34.09 0.81 6.67
N MET A 32 -35.36 1.06 6.48
CA MET A 32 -35.93 2.34 6.07
C MET A 32 -36.86 2.89 7.15
N LYS A 33 -36.90 4.19 7.32
CA LYS A 33 -37.80 4.83 8.27
C LYS A 33 -39.23 4.82 7.71
N GLY A 34 -40.10 4.03 8.32
CA GLY A 34 -41.55 4.08 8.14
C GLY A 34 -42.21 5.23 8.92
N LYS A 35 -43.53 5.25 9.00
CA LYS A 35 -44.26 6.31 9.72
C LYS A 35 -43.98 6.32 11.22
N ASP A 36 -43.97 5.15 11.86
CA ASP A 36 -43.87 5.00 13.32
C ASP A 36 -42.63 4.22 13.77
N LYS A 37 -42.03 3.43 12.88
CA LYS A 37 -40.87 2.56 13.20
C LYS A 37 -39.99 2.36 11.99
N TYR A 38 -38.79 1.82 12.23
CA TYR A 38 -37.90 1.34 11.16
C TYR A 38 -38.43 -0.03 10.66
N GLU A 39 -38.51 -0.16 9.35
CA GLU A 39 -38.93 -1.37 8.66
C GLU A 39 -37.80 -1.93 7.83
N ILE A 40 -37.66 -3.25 7.78
CA ILE A 40 -36.72 -3.94 6.94
C ILE A 40 -37.25 -3.88 5.51
N VAL A 41 -36.51 -3.28 4.61
CA VAL A 41 -36.87 -3.13 3.19
C VAL A 41 -36.06 -4.01 2.25
N ASP A 42 -34.88 -4.44 2.70
CA ASP A 42 -33.99 -5.28 1.92
C ASP A 42 -32.96 -5.94 2.84
N TYR A 43 -32.14 -6.85 2.27
CA TYR A 43 -30.97 -7.43 2.93
C TYR A 43 -29.73 -7.13 2.11
N GLU A 44 -28.61 -6.81 2.78
CA GLU A 44 -27.31 -6.74 2.13
C GLU A 44 -26.94 -8.14 1.62
N LEU A 45 -26.57 -8.25 0.34
CA LEU A 45 -26.04 -9.50 -0.19
C LEU A 45 -24.56 -9.63 0.20
N LYS A 46 -24.25 -10.69 0.91
CA LYS A 46 -22.87 -11.07 1.27
C LYS A 46 -22.36 -12.12 0.29
N ASN A 47 -21.32 -11.77 -0.42
CA ASN A 47 -20.64 -12.68 -1.34
C ASN A 47 -19.87 -13.74 -0.56
N THR A 48 -20.04 -14.99 -0.95
CA THR A 48 -19.26 -16.13 -0.43
C THR A 48 -18.29 -16.63 -1.48
N TYR A 49 -17.10 -17.00 -1.03
CA TYR A 49 -16.00 -17.46 -1.87
C TYR A 49 -15.50 -18.81 -1.36
N ASP A 50 -14.85 -19.57 -2.23
CA ASP A 50 -14.23 -20.83 -1.86
C ASP A 50 -13.21 -20.60 -0.72
N PRO A 51 -13.37 -21.25 0.45
CA PRO A 51 -12.42 -21.12 1.55
C PRO A 51 -10.97 -21.42 1.18
N ALA A 52 -10.74 -22.32 0.23
CA ALA A 52 -9.39 -22.64 -0.26
C ALA A 52 -8.71 -21.47 -0.99
N LYS A 53 -9.50 -20.50 -1.47
CA LYS A 53 -9.02 -19.30 -2.17
C LYS A 53 -9.09 -18.03 -1.31
N THR A 54 -9.13 -18.20 0.00
CA THR A 54 -9.09 -17.10 0.97
C THR A 54 -7.81 -17.13 1.79
N THR A 55 -7.41 -15.99 2.32
CA THR A 55 -6.19 -15.85 3.11
C THR A 55 -6.36 -14.83 4.23
N ILE A 56 -5.48 -14.92 5.20
CA ILE A 56 -5.28 -13.88 6.20
C ILE A 56 -4.45 -12.77 5.57
N LEU A 57 -4.78 -11.51 5.89
CA LEU A 57 -4.06 -10.32 5.42
C LEU A 57 -3.92 -10.27 3.87
N PRO A 58 -5.03 -10.32 3.12
CA PRO A 58 -5.00 -10.38 1.66
C PRO A 58 -4.41 -9.11 1.04
N ARG A 59 -3.30 -9.24 0.32
CA ARG A 59 -2.61 -8.13 -0.36
C ARG A 59 -2.84 -8.14 -1.87
N ILE A 60 -3.02 -9.33 -2.45
CA ILE A 60 -3.16 -9.56 -3.89
C ILE A 60 -4.63 -9.80 -4.27
N TYR A 61 -5.47 -8.80 -4.03
CA TYR A 61 -6.89 -8.84 -4.37
C TYR A 61 -7.28 -7.72 -5.33
N SER A 62 -8.02 -8.05 -6.37
CA SER A 62 -8.69 -7.08 -7.24
C SER A 62 -9.79 -7.76 -8.08
N THR A 63 -10.84 -7.02 -8.38
CA THR A 63 -11.89 -7.40 -9.33
C THR A 63 -11.54 -7.03 -10.78
N GLN A 64 -10.53 -6.16 -10.99
CA GLN A 64 -10.14 -5.67 -12.30
C GLN A 64 -9.17 -6.63 -13.00
N GLU A 65 -9.48 -7.05 -14.23
CA GLU A 65 -8.64 -7.98 -14.99
C GLU A 65 -7.24 -7.46 -15.28
N ASN A 66 -7.09 -6.14 -15.49
CA ASN A 66 -5.77 -5.54 -15.66
C ASN A 66 -4.90 -5.72 -14.41
N HIS A 67 -5.46 -5.52 -13.21
CA HIS A 67 -4.73 -5.73 -11.96
C HIS A 67 -4.36 -7.20 -11.77
N LYS A 68 -5.25 -8.14 -12.10
CA LYS A 68 -4.97 -9.58 -12.02
C LYS A 68 -3.79 -9.98 -12.90
N ARG A 69 -3.73 -9.44 -14.12
CA ARG A 69 -2.60 -9.66 -15.04
C ARG A 69 -1.28 -9.15 -14.46
N ILE A 70 -1.31 -7.96 -13.87
CA ILE A 70 -0.12 -7.34 -13.27
C ILE A 70 0.31 -8.09 -12.01
N TYR A 71 -0.62 -8.57 -11.17
CA TYR A 71 -0.27 -9.46 -10.06
C TYR A 71 0.44 -10.72 -10.55
N ARG A 72 -0.09 -11.41 -11.58
CA ARG A 72 0.57 -12.56 -12.17
C ARG A 72 1.98 -12.24 -12.65
N SER A 73 2.14 -11.14 -13.39
CA SER A 73 3.45 -10.70 -13.89
C SER A 73 4.44 -10.39 -12.78
N LYS A 74 4.03 -9.65 -11.73
CA LYS A 74 4.90 -9.28 -10.60
C LYS A 74 5.30 -10.48 -9.74
N LEU A 75 4.44 -11.48 -9.64
CA LEU A 75 4.66 -12.71 -8.86
C LEU A 75 5.26 -13.85 -9.66
N GLY A 76 5.37 -13.72 -11.00
CA GLY A 76 5.86 -14.78 -11.88
C GLY A 76 4.88 -15.96 -12.02
N LEU A 77 3.59 -15.75 -11.70
CA LEU A 77 2.58 -16.82 -11.77
C LEU A 77 2.12 -17.09 -13.19
N ARG A 78 2.03 -18.36 -13.55
CA ARG A 78 1.49 -18.82 -14.85
C ARG A 78 -0.03 -18.68 -14.91
N GLU A 79 -0.59 -18.76 -16.12
CA GLU A 79 -2.04 -18.86 -16.27
C GLU A 79 -2.57 -20.12 -15.60
N GLY A 80 -3.63 -19.96 -14.78
CA GLY A 80 -4.20 -21.06 -14.00
C GLY A 80 -3.50 -21.36 -12.67
N GLU A 81 -2.33 -20.81 -12.43
CA GLU A 81 -1.64 -20.98 -11.14
C GLU A 81 -2.31 -20.14 -10.05
N GLU A 82 -2.54 -20.78 -8.89
CA GLU A 82 -3.14 -20.12 -7.73
C GLU A 82 -2.04 -19.51 -6.84
N PRO A 83 -2.25 -18.28 -6.37
CA PRO A 83 -1.29 -17.63 -5.48
C PRO A 83 -1.28 -18.30 -4.10
N THR A 84 -0.11 -18.34 -3.50
CA THR A 84 0.12 -18.85 -2.15
C THR A 84 0.17 -17.71 -1.12
N PHE A 85 0.18 -18.08 0.16
CA PHE A 85 0.42 -17.10 1.24
C PHE A 85 1.81 -16.46 1.12
N SER A 86 2.81 -17.20 0.66
CA SER A 86 4.16 -16.66 0.42
C SER A 86 4.16 -15.56 -0.65
N ASP A 87 3.41 -15.75 -1.74
CA ASP A 87 3.27 -14.76 -2.81
C ASP A 87 2.59 -13.49 -2.29
N ASN A 88 1.60 -13.66 -1.42
CA ASN A 88 0.90 -12.56 -0.77
C ASN A 88 1.85 -11.72 0.12
N ILE A 89 2.69 -12.36 0.92
CA ILE A 89 3.70 -11.70 1.75
C ILE A 89 4.81 -11.09 0.89
N TYR A 90 5.26 -11.79 -0.15
CA TYR A 90 6.24 -11.28 -1.10
C TYR A 90 5.77 -9.98 -1.75
N PHE A 91 4.52 -9.94 -2.23
CA PHE A 91 3.94 -8.72 -2.79
C PHE A 91 3.88 -7.57 -1.77
N MET A 92 3.48 -7.87 -0.52
CA MET A 92 3.46 -6.89 0.56
C MET A 92 4.84 -6.27 0.80
N LEU A 93 5.86 -7.10 0.91
CA LEU A 93 7.22 -6.64 1.23
C LEU A 93 7.87 -5.91 0.06
N THR A 94 7.77 -6.46 -1.15
CA THR A 94 8.49 -5.89 -2.30
C THR A 94 7.75 -4.72 -2.95
N HIS A 95 6.43 -4.83 -3.11
CA HIS A 95 5.67 -3.79 -3.78
C HIS A 95 5.11 -2.76 -2.80
N GLN A 96 4.34 -3.17 -1.80
CA GLN A 96 3.67 -2.21 -0.92
C GLN A 96 4.66 -1.50 0.02
N LEU A 97 5.48 -2.25 0.75
CA LEU A 97 6.47 -1.66 1.66
C LEU A 97 7.73 -1.17 0.92
N GLY A 98 8.23 -1.93 -0.05
CA GLY A 98 9.45 -1.56 -0.78
C GLY A 98 9.22 -0.45 -1.80
N HIS A 99 8.42 -0.74 -2.84
CA HIS A 99 8.24 0.19 -3.95
C HIS A 99 7.36 1.39 -3.58
N MET A 100 6.25 1.18 -2.88
CA MET A 100 5.30 2.26 -2.61
C MET A 100 5.66 3.09 -1.37
N TYR A 101 6.16 2.49 -0.28
CA TYR A 101 6.48 3.24 0.93
C TYR A 101 7.96 3.61 1.01
N TRP A 102 8.86 2.61 1.00
CA TRP A 102 10.28 2.84 1.19
C TRP A 102 10.91 3.76 0.14
N ARG A 103 10.50 3.62 -1.11
CA ARG A 103 10.94 4.50 -2.21
C ARG A 103 10.59 5.96 -1.93
N TYR A 104 9.34 6.25 -1.54
CA TYR A 104 8.91 7.60 -1.19
C TYR A 104 9.59 8.14 0.06
N PHE A 105 9.77 7.30 1.07
CA PHE A 105 10.54 7.65 2.25
C PHE A 105 11.96 8.08 1.87
N MET A 106 12.64 7.28 1.06
CA MET A 106 14.01 7.58 0.63
C MET A 106 14.13 8.81 -0.29
N TRP A 107 13.07 9.19 -1.02
CA TRP A 107 13.08 10.45 -1.76
C TRP A 107 13.28 11.66 -0.86
N ASN A 108 12.76 11.65 0.36
CA ASN A 108 12.87 12.74 1.32
C ASN A 108 14.20 12.76 2.06
N PHE A 109 14.87 11.62 2.18
CA PHE A 109 16.08 11.50 2.98
C PHE A 109 17.37 11.29 2.17
N SER A 110 17.27 10.66 1.01
CA SER A 110 18.42 10.36 0.16
C SER A 110 18.38 11.11 -1.16
N GLY A 111 17.20 11.25 -1.74
CA GLY A 111 16.98 11.99 -2.97
C GLY A 111 16.17 11.22 -4.01
N ARG A 112 15.63 11.95 -4.96
CA ARG A 112 14.79 11.44 -6.05
C ARG A 112 15.56 11.52 -7.38
N SER A 113 15.43 10.48 -8.22
CA SER A 113 16.17 10.42 -9.50
C SER A 113 15.55 11.29 -10.60
N SER A 114 14.21 11.44 -10.64
CA SER A 114 13.49 12.25 -11.65
C SER A 114 12.03 12.47 -11.26
N ASP A 115 11.26 13.22 -12.03
CA ASP A 115 9.80 13.38 -11.95
C ASP A 115 9.02 12.35 -12.78
N ILE A 116 9.71 11.45 -13.45
CA ILE A 116 9.07 10.36 -14.20
C ILE A 116 8.38 9.41 -13.22
N GLN A 117 7.21 8.92 -13.58
CA GLN A 117 6.50 7.93 -12.77
C GLN A 117 7.39 6.71 -12.49
N ASP A 118 7.28 6.16 -11.29
CA ASP A 118 8.10 5.05 -10.78
C ASP A 118 9.61 5.37 -10.63
N ALA A 119 9.99 6.66 -10.64
CA ALA A 119 11.36 7.09 -10.42
C ALA A 119 11.96 6.49 -9.14
N GLY A 120 13.18 5.99 -9.20
CA GLY A 120 13.91 5.47 -8.05
C GLY A 120 14.39 6.56 -7.10
N TRP A 121 14.86 6.16 -5.93
CA TRP A 121 15.62 7.01 -5.03
C TRP A 121 17.11 6.94 -5.37
N LEU A 122 17.86 7.95 -4.96
CA LEU A 122 19.30 8.04 -5.19
C LEU A 122 20.07 7.56 -3.96
N SER A 123 20.99 6.63 -4.16
CA SER A 123 21.94 6.25 -3.12
C SER A 123 23.06 7.32 -2.99
N PRO A 124 23.75 7.40 -1.84
CA PRO A 124 24.91 8.29 -1.71
C PRO A 124 26.04 8.02 -2.72
N LEU A 125 26.07 6.82 -3.29
CA LEU A 125 27.09 6.38 -4.25
C LEU A 125 26.74 6.67 -5.71
N ASP A 126 25.52 7.14 -5.98
CA ASP A 126 25.06 7.48 -7.33
C ASP A 126 25.77 8.75 -7.82
N SER A 127 26.81 8.58 -8.59
CA SER A 127 27.66 9.69 -9.07
C SER A 127 27.04 10.54 -10.17
N GLY A 128 25.99 10.03 -10.84
CA GLY A 128 25.34 10.72 -11.96
C GLY A 128 26.21 10.90 -13.23
N LYS A 129 27.39 10.29 -13.30
CA LYS A 129 28.37 10.52 -14.37
C LYS A 129 27.93 10.07 -15.76
N ASP A 130 27.13 9.02 -15.86
CA ASP A 130 26.74 8.38 -17.12
C ASP A 130 25.23 8.52 -17.40
N LEU A 131 24.62 9.62 -16.94
CA LEU A 131 23.18 9.83 -17.14
C LEU A 131 22.90 10.46 -18.50
N PRO A 132 21.84 10.00 -19.20
CA PRO A 132 21.30 10.73 -20.34
C PRO A 132 21.00 12.20 -19.96
N GLU A 133 21.23 13.12 -20.88
CA GLU A 133 21.08 14.56 -20.65
C GLU A 133 19.68 14.94 -20.09
N LEU A 134 18.64 14.25 -20.54
CA LEU A 134 17.26 14.42 -20.05
C LEU A 134 17.12 14.16 -18.55
N LEU A 135 17.83 13.17 -18.03
CA LEU A 135 17.80 12.83 -16.60
C LEU A 135 18.78 13.68 -15.78
N ALA A 136 19.91 14.02 -16.35
CA ALA A 136 20.92 14.88 -15.71
C ALA A 136 20.37 16.29 -15.44
N ASN A 137 19.61 16.84 -16.40
CA ASN A 137 18.99 18.17 -16.34
C ASN A 137 17.57 18.17 -15.75
N ASN A 138 17.09 17.03 -15.22
CA ASN A 138 15.74 16.93 -14.66
C ASN A 138 15.64 17.76 -13.38
N LYS A 139 14.71 18.73 -13.35
CA LYS A 139 14.52 19.66 -12.21
C LYS A 139 14.10 19.00 -10.90
N ALA A 140 13.48 17.81 -10.98
CA ALA A 140 13.08 17.06 -9.80
C ALA A 140 14.20 16.16 -9.27
N ARG A 141 15.31 16.03 -9.99
CA ARG A 141 16.47 15.29 -9.50
C ARG A 141 17.12 16.06 -8.37
N ASN A 142 17.17 15.46 -7.21
CA ASN A 142 17.83 16.00 -6.03
C ASN A 142 18.58 14.87 -5.30
N GLN A 143 19.64 15.20 -4.62
CA GLN A 143 20.45 14.24 -3.87
C GLN A 143 20.84 14.83 -2.53
N TYR A 144 20.43 14.17 -1.46
CA TYR A 144 20.67 14.59 -0.07
C TYR A 144 21.71 13.74 0.65
N PHE A 145 22.29 12.73 -0.03
CA PHE A 145 23.36 11.87 0.49
C PHE A 145 23.03 11.17 1.82
N MET A 146 21.76 10.93 2.10
CA MET A 146 21.24 10.39 3.37
C MET A 146 21.57 11.25 4.61
N ILE A 147 22.05 12.48 4.44
CA ILE A 147 22.36 13.37 5.57
C ILE A 147 21.13 13.62 6.46
N PRO A 148 19.94 13.95 5.92
CA PRO A 148 18.75 14.11 6.75
C PRO A 148 18.38 12.84 7.52
N LEU A 149 18.56 11.66 6.92
CA LEU A 149 18.29 10.39 7.58
C LEU A 149 19.23 10.15 8.77
N ILE A 150 20.51 10.40 8.59
CA ILE A 150 21.52 10.25 9.64
C ILE A 150 21.22 11.20 10.81
N LEU A 151 20.92 12.47 10.51
CA LEU A 151 20.55 13.46 11.53
C LEU A 151 19.25 13.06 12.25
N GLY A 152 18.24 12.55 11.52
CA GLY A 152 17.01 12.04 12.10
C GLY A 152 17.23 10.87 13.05
N ILE A 153 18.09 9.92 12.67
CA ILE A 153 18.44 8.79 13.54
C ILE A 153 19.19 9.27 14.80
N ILE A 154 20.13 10.20 14.68
CA ILE A 154 20.83 10.78 15.83
C ILE A 154 19.83 11.48 16.76
N GLY A 155 18.92 12.29 16.19
CA GLY A 155 17.86 12.96 16.93
C GLY A 155 16.93 11.96 17.66
N LEU A 156 16.56 10.87 17.00
CA LEU A 156 15.72 9.83 17.58
C LEU A 156 16.43 9.12 18.77
N ILE A 157 17.73 8.83 18.64
CA ILE A 157 18.52 8.24 19.73
C ILE A 157 18.65 9.21 20.92
N PHE A 158 18.86 10.51 20.64
CA PHE A 158 18.86 11.53 21.67
C PHE A 158 17.51 11.62 22.40
N GLN A 159 16.44 11.69 21.65
CA GLN A 159 15.07 11.76 22.17
C GLN A 159 14.72 10.53 23.03
N TYR A 160 15.14 9.34 22.62
CA TYR A 160 14.96 8.11 23.39
C TYR A 160 15.61 8.18 24.78
N LYS A 161 16.77 8.85 24.90
CA LYS A 161 17.51 8.98 26.15
C LYS A 161 16.97 10.10 27.04
N GLU A 162 16.57 11.22 26.46
CA GLU A 162 16.19 12.43 27.20
C GLU A 162 14.69 12.50 27.51
N ASP A 163 13.85 12.09 26.58
CA ASP A 163 12.38 12.12 26.73
C ASP A 163 11.72 10.96 25.99
N PHE A 164 11.55 9.89 26.74
CA PHE A 164 10.94 8.65 26.21
C PHE A 164 9.49 8.86 25.75
N ASN A 165 8.72 9.76 26.34
CA ASN A 165 7.34 9.99 25.94
C ASN A 165 7.27 10.65 24.57
N THR A 166 8.10 11.65 24.33
CA THR A 166 8.20 12.31 23.02
C THR A 166 8.77 11.36 21.96
N PHE A 167 9.76 10.52 22.32
CA PHE A 167 10.23 9.45 21.44
C PHE A 167 9.11 8.49 21.03
N LEU A 168 8.32 8.04 21.99
CA LEU A 168 7.21 7.12 21.72
C LEU A 168 6.15 7.77 20.83
N PHE A 169 5.85 9.04 21.03
CA PHE A 169 4.93 9.81 20.18
C PHE A 169 5.45 9.89 18.73
N THR A 170 6.72 10.25 18.55
CA THR A 170 7.36 10.33 17.23
C THR A 170 7.38 8.96 16.53
N LEU A 171 7.74 7.90 17.26
CA LEU A 171 7.72 6.53 16.75
C LEU A 171 6.32 6.08 16.34
N MET A 172 5.29 6.38 17.16
CA MET A 172 3.91 6.05 16.85
C MET A 172 3.44 6.81 15.59
N LEU A 173 3.78 8.09 15.46
CA LEU A 173 3.46 8.88 14.28
C LEU A 173 4.08 8.27 13.02
N PHE A 174 5.37 7.94 13.07
CA PHE A 174 6.08 7.28 11.98
C PHE A 174 5.41 5.94 11.57
N LEU A 175 5.14 5.08 12.55
CA LEU A 175 4.53 3.77 12.28
C LEU A 175 3.10 3.89 11.74
N MET A 176 2.27 4.74 12.36
CA MET A 176 0.86 4.86 11.99
C MET A 176 0.67 5.55 10.64
N MET A 177 1.41 6.64 10.38
CA MET A 177 1.29 7.41 9.13
C MET A 177 2.11 6.81 7.98
N GLY A 178 3.01 5.89 8.27
CA GLY A 178 3.80 5.16 7.28
C GLY A 178 3.31 3.73 7.08
N ILE A 179 3.85 2.83 7.89
CA ILE A 179 3.69 1.38 7.71
C ILE A 179 2.24 0.92 7.88
N VAL A 180 1.56 1.37 8.94
CA VAL A 180 0.16 0.97 9.18
C VAL A 180 -0.75 1.55 8.09
N LEU A 181 -0.49 2.76 7.64
CA LEU A 181 -1.27 3.39 6.58
C LEU A 181 -1.16 2.64 5.25
N ILE A 182 0.05 2.19 4.84
CA ILE A 182 0.21 1.42 3.61
C ILE A 182 -0.51 0.06 3.70
N LEU A 183 -0.46 -0.58 4.85
CA LEU A 183 -1.18 -1.82 5.10
C LEU A 183 -2.70 -1.61 5.06
N TYR A 184 -3.18 -0.50 5.64
CA TYR A 184 -4.60 -0.15 5.66
C TYR A 184 -5.14 0.17 4.25
N LEU A 185 -4.40 0.93 3.47
CA LEU A 185 -4.81 1.31 2.11
C LEU A 185 -4.87 0.11 1.17
N ASN A 186 -4.02 -0.90 1.39
CA ASN A 186 -3.91 -2.09 0.54
C ASN A 186 -3.94 -1.74 -0.95
N SER A 187 -3.05 -0.82 -1.36
CA SER A 187 -3.05 -0.23 -2.70
C SER A 187 -2.90 -1.28 -3.80
N PRO A 188 -3.53 -1.07 -4.99
CA PRO A 188 -3.45 -1.97 -6.11
C PRO A 188 -2.03 -2.01 -6.70
N PRO A 189 -1.74 -2.96 -7.61
CA PRO A 189 -0.42 -3.11 -8.20
C PRO A 189 -0.03 -1.97 -9.15
N VAL A 190 -0.98 -1.11 -9.50
CA VAL A 190 -0.78 0.07 -10.34
C VAL A 190 -1.54 1.25 -9.76
N GLU A 191 -0.85 2.35 -9.62
CA GLU A 191 -1.45 3.62 -9.29
C GLU A 191 -1.43 4.56 -10.51
N PRO A 192 -2.50 5.35 -10.72
CA PRO A 192 -2.58 6.26 -11.86
C PRO A 192 -1.60 7.44 -11.77
N ARG A 193 -1.06 7.71 -10.59
CA ARG A 193 -0.07 8.76 -10.30
C ARG A 193 0.66 8.49 -9.01
N GLU A 194 1.81 9.11 -8.82
CA GLU A 194 2.57 9.10 -7.58
C GLU A 194 1.77 9.72 -6.42
N ARG A 195 1.84 9.10 -5.26
CA ARG A 195 1.07 9.48 -4.05
C ARG A 195 1.93 9.55 -2.80
N ASP A 196 3.15 10.04 -2.94
CA ASP A 196 4.10 10.24 -1.85
C ASP A 196 3.53 11.06 -0.69
N TYR A 197 2.71 12.07 -1.00
CA TYR A 197 2.05 12.95 -0.02
C TYR A 197 1.17 12.22 1.00
N ILE A 198 0.72 11.00 0.71
CA ILE A 198 -0.10 10.20 1.65
C ILE A 198 0.71 9.85 2.90
N TYR A 199 2.02 9.66 2.76
CA TYR A 199 2.91 9.22 3.83
C TYR A 199 3.67 10.38 4.50
N VAL A 200 3.34 11.62 4.17
CA VAL A 200 4.06 12.82 4.65
C VAL A 200 4.18 12.91 6.18
N GLY A 201 3.23 12.32 6.92
CA GLY A 201 3.29 12.28 8.38
C GLY A 201 4.33 11.32 8.95
N SER A 202 5.03 10.52 8.12
CA SER A 202 6.10 9.61 8.54
C SER A 202 7.51 10.09 8.16
N TYR A 203 7.62 11.29 7.54
CA TYR A 203 8.92 11.85 7.15
C TYR A 203 9.32 13.02 8.02
#